data_3d2a18590f65531e230cad6aeb65992f
#
_entry.id   3d2a18590f65531e230cad6aeb65992f
#
_cell.length_a   1.000
_cell.length_b   1.000
_cell.length_c   1.000
_cell.angle_alpha   90.00
_cell.angle_beta   90.00
_cell.angle_gamma   90.00
#
_symmetry.space_group_name_H-M   'P 1'
#
loop_
_entity.id
_entity.type
_entity.pdbx_description
1 polymer ?
#
loop_
_entity_poly.entity_id
_entity_poly.type
_entity_poly.pdbx_seq_one_letter_code
_entity_poly.pdbx_strand_id
1 'polypeptide(L)'
;MRKEITKMAQYMDIHRNLENIDKEKLDEAHKKDLAVQGKYGVEITDYWHSQKDGAVFCLAEAPTKEAFGAVHREAHGLEADEIFEVTQGEK
;
A
#
# COMPACT_ATOMS: atom_id res chain seq x y z
N MET A 1 -6.23 32.87 6.80
CA MET A 1 -6.95 31.73 7.30
C MET A 1 -6.21 30.44 7.07
N ARG A 2 -6.23 29.66 8.07
CA ARG A 2 -5.50 28.45 7.98
C ARG A 2 -6.27 27.43 7.16
N LYS A 3 -5.58 26.84 6.24
CA LYS A 3 -6.20 25.81 5.46
C LYS A 3 -6.44 24.57 6.29
N GLU A 4 -7.61 24.07 6.17
CA GLU A 4 -7.93 22.84 6.87
C GLU A 4 -7.14 21.69 6.26
N ILE A 5 -6.42 21.00 7.08
CA ILE A 5 -5.65 19.86 6.61
C ILE A 5 -6.41 18.60 6.92
N THR A 6 -6.83 17.93 5.88
CA THR A 6 -7.49 16.67 6.05
C THR A 6 -6.47 15.67 6.55
N LYS A 7 -6.72 15.17 7.74
CA LYS A 7 -5.82 14.22 8.31
C LYS A 7 -6.03 12.89 7.61
N MET A 8 -4.98 12.38 7.06
CA MET A 8 -5.03 11.07 6.43
C MET A 8 -4.56 10.02 7.40
N ALA A 9 -5.21 8.89 7.38
CA ALA A 9 -4.81 7.77 8.21
C ALA A 9 -3.70 7.00 7.52
N GLN A 10 -2.93 6.28 8.31
CA GLN A 10 -1.96 5.34 7.77
C GLN A 10 -2.58 3.97 7.74
N TYR A 11 -2.28 3.25 6.67
CA TYR A 11 -2.77 1.88 6.51
C TYR A 11 -1.61 0.99 6.12
N MET A 12 -1.60 -0.20 6.69
CA MET A 12 -0.64 -1.21 6.29
C MET A 12 -1.41 -2.37 5.72
N ASP A 13 -1.00 -2.85 4.56
CA ASP A 13 -1.64 -4.01 3.98
C ASP A 13 -0.68 -5.19 3.94
N ILE A 14 -1.27 -6.37 3.80
CA ILE A 14 -0.50 -7.60 3.68
C ILE A 14 -1.04 -8.37 2.50
N HIS A 15 -0.11 -8.77 1.62
CA HIS A 15 -0.39 -9.67 0.51
C HIS A 15 0.31 -10.98 0.80
N ARG A 16 -0.42 -12.09 0.72
CA ARG A 16 0.12 -13.41 1.04
C ARG A 16 0.21 -14.29 -0.19
N ASN A 17 0.85 -15.43 -0.03
CA ASN A 17 0.98 -16.43 -1.09
C ASN A 17 1.79 -15.91 -2.27
N LEU A 18 2.83 -15.15 -1.97
CA LEU A 18 3.70 -14.57 -2.97
C LEU A 18 5.12 -15.12 -2.89
N GLU A 19 5.25 -16.38 -2.48
CA GLU A 19 6.57 -17.02 -2.35
C GLU A 19 7.30 -17.11 -3.67
N ASN A 20 6.55 -17.21 -4.76
CA ASN A 20 7.15 -17.43 -6.06
C ASN A 20 7.26 -16.19 -6.91
N ILE A 21 6.89 -15.04 -6.35
CA ILE A 21 7.02 -13.80 -7.10
C ILE A 21 8.46 -13.30 -6.95
N ASP A 22 9.08 -12.92 -8.06
CA ASP A 22 10.43 -12.43 -7.95
C ASP A 22 10.44 -10.93 -7.70
N LYS A 23 11.62 -10.45 -7.30
CA LYS A 23 11.75 -9.07 -6.90
C LYS A 23 11.46 -8.11 -8.04
N GLU A 24 11.84 -8.48 -9.24
CA GLU A 24 11.62 -7.62 -10.39
C GLU A 24 10.15 -7.40 -10.68
N LYS A 25 9.37 -8.47 -10.60
CA LYS A 25 7.93 -8.34 -10.81
C LYS A 25 7.29 -7.53 -9.73
N LEU A 26 7.77 -7.69 -8.51
CA LEU A 26 7.25 -6.95 -7.39
C LEU A 26 7.56 -5.47 -7.54
N ASP A 27 8.79 -5.14 -7.92
CA ASP A 27 9.17 -3.75 -8.14
C ASP A 27 8.36 -3.13 -9.26
N GLU A 28 8.06 -3.90 -10.31
CA GLU A 28 7.20 -3.43 -11.39
C GLU A 28 5.81 -3.11 -10.91
N ALA A 29 5.24 -4.01 -10.11
CA ALA A 29 3.91 -3.80 -9.55
C ALA A 29 3.90 -2.54 -8.69
N HIS A 30 4.93 -2.36 -7.89
CA HIS A 30 5.04 -1.17 -7.03
C HIS A 30 5.10 0.10 -7.87
N LYS A 31 5.83 0.09 -8.97
CA LYS A 31 5.89 1.25 -9.86
C LYS A 31 4.52 1.59 -10.43
N LYS A 32 3.74 0.58 -10.74
CA LYS A 32 2.38 0.79 -11.22
C LYS A 32 1.51 1.41 -10.14
N ASP A 33 1.68 0.97 -8.90
CA ASP A 33 0.99 1.59 -7.77
C ASP A 33 1.29 3.07 -7.70
N LEU A 34 2.57 3.43 -7.80
CA LEU A 34 2.97 4.81 -7.67
C LEU A 34 2.40 5.67 -8.80
N ALA A 35 2.22 5.09 -9.98
CA ALA A 35 1.65 5.82 -11.11
C ALA A 35 0.15 6.06 -10.94
N VAL A 36 -0.55 5.22 -10.20
CA VAL A 36 -2.00 5.30 -10.04
C VAL A 36 -2.41 6.03 -8.77
N GLN A 37 -1.55 5.99 -7.74
CA GLN A 37 -1.95 6.38 -6.39
C GLN A 37 -2.52 7.79 -6.27
N GLY A 38 -2.00 8.73 -7.05
CA GLY A 38 -2.46 10.11 -6.97
C GLY A 38 -3.93 10.27 -7.32
N LYS A 39 -4.44 9.41 -8.17
CA LYS A 39 -5.83 9.43 -8.58
C LYS A 39 -6.77 9.20 -7.40
N TYR A 40 -6.31 8.46 -6.42
CA TYR A 40 -7.11 8.11 -5.25
C TYR A 40 -6.70 8.88 -4.00
N GLY A 41 -5.78 9.81 -4.14
CA GLY A 41 -5.31 10.58 -2.98
C GLY A 41 -4.48 9.76 -2.02
N VAL A 42 -3.82 8.74 -2.52
CA VAL A 42 -3.05 7.80 -1.70
C VAL A 42 -1.57 8.07 -1.92
N GLU A 43 -0.79 7.91 -0.86
CA GLU A 43 0.66 7.97 -0.97
C GLU A 43 1.25 6.74 -0.30
N ILE A 44 1.76 5.81 -1.09
CA ILE A 44 2.45 4.64 -0.56
C ILE A 44 3.85 5.06 -0.22
N THR A 45 4.23 4.92 1.04
CA THR A 45 5.51 5.42 1.53
C THR A 45 6.58 4.35 1.63
N ASP A 46 6.18 3.11 1.85
CA ASP A 46 7.14 2.04 2.05
C ASP A 46 6.54 0.72 1.60
N TYR A 47 7.42 -0.23 1.23
CA TYR A 47 6.95 -1.59 1.11
C TYR A 47 8.09 -2.56 1.43
N TRP A 48 7.71 -3.74 1.88
CA TRP A 48 8.66 -4.77 2.27
C TRP A 48 8.24 -6.10 1.68
N HIS A 49 9.20 -6.92 1.38
CA HIS A 49 8.96 -8.24 0.84
C HIS A 49 9.65 -9.28 1.72
N SER A 50 8.89 -10.22 2.23
CA SER A 50 9.43 -11.37 2.92
C SER A 50 9.27 -12.57 1.99
N GLN A 51 10.32 -12.86 1.23
CA GLN A 51 10.24 -13.95 0.27
C GLN A 51 10.06 -15.28 0.98
N LYS A 52 10.73 -15.44 2.11
CA LYS A 52 10.65 -16.65 2.89
C LYS A 52 9.22 -16.96 3.31
N ASP A 53 8.49 -15.95 3.72
CA ASP A 53 7.13 -16.13 4.21
C ASP A 53 6.07 -15.85 3.15
N GLY A 54 6.49 -15.49 1.95
CA GLY A 54 5.58 -15.22 0.86
C GLY A 54 4.68 -14.05 1.10
N ALA A 55 5.17 -13.02 1.79
CA ALA A 55 4.35 -11.88 2.18
C ALA A 55 4.95 -10.59 1.68
N VAL A 56 4.07 -9.67 1.29
CA VAL A 56 4.45 -8.31 0.93
C VAL A 56 3.62 -7.37 1.78
N PHE A 57 4.28 -6.35 2.31
CA PHE A 57 3.65 -5.36 3.18
C PHE A 57 3.81 -3.99 2.54
N CYS A 58 2.73 -3.22 2.48
CA CYS A 58 2.80 -1.84 2.01
C CYS A 58 2.28 -0.92 3.08
N LEU A 59 2.94 0.22 3.26
CA LEU A 59 2.48 1.25 4.17
C LEU A 59 2.10 2.46 3.34
N ALA A 60 0.94 3.04 3.62
CA ALA A 60 0.45 4.17 2.86
C ALA A 60 -0.31 5.13 3.72
N GLU A 61 -0.34 6.40 3.28
CA GLU A 61 -1.29 7.38 3.79
C GLU A 61 -2.43 7.44 2.80
N ALA A 62 -3.64 7.40 3.30
CA ALA A 62 -4.80 7.36 2.42
C ALA A 62 -6.01 7.95 3.13
N PRO A 63 -6.95 8.50 2.35
CA PRO A 63 -8.18 9.03 2.95
C PRO A 63 -9.06 7.92 3.51
N THR A 64 -9.05 6.76 2.88
CA THR A 64 -9.83 5.62 3.34
C THR A 64 -9.10 4.34 3.02
N LYS A 65 -9.49 3.28 3.70
CA LYS A 65 -9.00 1.94 3.42
C LYS A 65 -9.32 1.52 1.98
N GLU A 66 -10.52 1.87 1.53
CA GLU A 66 -10.97 1.51 0.20
C GLU A 66 -10.15 2.20 -0.89
N ALA A 67 -9.73 3.44 -0.64
CA ALA A 67 -8.91 4.15 -1.60
C ALA A 67 -7.56 3.44 -1.79
N PHE A 68 -6.98 2.97 -0.69
CA PHE A 68 -5.73 2.23 -0.75
C PHE A 68 -5.90 0.94 -1.56
N GLY A 69 -6.97 0.20 -1.29
CA GLY A 69 -7.25 -1.03 -2.05
C GLY A 69 -7.47 -0.76 -3.53
N ALA A 70 -8.12 0.36 -3.84
CA ALA A 70 -8.40 0.70 -5.23
C ALA A 70 -7.13 0.92 -6.05
N VAL A 71 -6.08 1.47 -5.41
CA VAL A 71 -4.80 1.67 -6.09
C VAL A 71 -4.26 0.32 -6.59
N HIS A 72 -4.20 -0.66 -5.71
CA HIS A 72 -3.67 -1.97 -6.10
C HIS A 72 -4.54 -2.64 -7.17
N ARG A 73 -5.85 -2.51 -7.02
CA ARG A 73 -6.75 -3.14 -7.97
C ARG A 73 -6.57 -2.57 -9.37
N GLU A 74 -6.46 -1.26 -9.46
CA GLU A 74 -6.31 -0.63 -10.78
C GLU A 74 -4.90 -0.81 -11.31
N ALA A 75 -3.88 -0.76 -10.46
CA ALA A 75 -2.49 -0.79 -10.92
C ALA A 75 -2.10 -2.15 -11.46
N HIS A 76 -2.44 -3.22 -10.76
CA HIS A 76 -1.94 -4.55 -11.15
C HIS A 76 -2.87 -5.68 -10.74
N GLY A 77 -3.93 -5.39 -10.01
CA GLY A 77 -4.90 -6.41 -9.65
C GLY A 77 -4.54 -7.29 -8.47
N LEU A 78 -3.37 -7.08 -7.86
CA LEU A 78 -2.98 -7.87 -6.70
C LEU A 78 -3.54 -7.20 -5.46
N GLU A 79 -4.73 -7.59 -5.08
CA GLU A 79 -5.38 -7.00 -3.93
C GLU A 79 -4.81 -7.58 -2.65
N ALA A 80 -4.83 -6.78 -1.61
CA ALA A 80 -4.32 -7.20 -0.33
C ALA A 80 -5.27 -8.19 0.33
N ASP A 81 -4.69 -9.11 1.08
CA ASP A 81 -5.50 -10.03 1.88
C ASP A 81 -6.07 -9.33 3.09
N GLU A 82 -5.32 -8.40 3.64
CA GLU A 82 -5.76 -7.63 4.82
C GLU A 82 -5.20 -6.22 4.73
N ILE A 83 -5.99 -5.27 5.21
CA ILE A 83 -5.58 -3.88 5.32
C ILE A 83 -5.95 -3.40 6.71
N PHE A 84 -4.98 -2.83 7.42
CA PHE A 84 -5.18 -2.36 8.79
C PHE A 84 -4.91 -0.87 8.85
N GLU A 85 -5.74 -0.16 9.58
CA GLU A 85 -5.39 1.20 9.96
C GLU A 85 -4.39 1.10 11.09
N VAL A 86 -3.28 1.83 10.96
CA VAL A 86 -2.18 1.71 11.93
C VAL A 86 -1.78 3.09 12.40
N THR A 87 -1.20 3.13 13.58
CA THR A 87 -0.63 4.34 14.15
C THR A 87 0.78 3.99 14.60
N GLN A 88 1.71 4.82 14.21
CA GLN A 88 3.10 4.57 14.59
C GLN A 88 3.25 4.78 16.09
N GLY A 89 3.87 3.81 16.75
CA GLY A 89 4.12 3.94 18.16
C GLY A 89 5.31 4.85 18.43
N GLU A 90 5.39 5.34 19.64
CA GLU A 90 6.54 6.13 20.07
C GLU A 90 7.70 5.20 20.40
N LYS A 91 8.89 5.70 20.13
CA LYS A 91 10.08 4.92 20.40
C LYS A 91 10.47 4.97 21.86
#